data_79fb66e9e5752fd09b5db256dee92866
#
_entry.id   79fb66e9e5752fd09b5db256dee92866
#
_cell.length_a   1.000
_cell.length_b   1.000
_cell.length_c   1.000
_cell.angle_alpha   90.00
_cell.angle_beta   90.00
_cell.angle_gamma   90.00
#
_symmetry.space_group_name_H-M   'P 1'
#
loop_
_entity.id
_entity.type
_entity.pdbx_description
1 polymer ?
#
loop_
_entity_poly.entity_id
_entity_poly.type
_entity_poly.pdbx_seq_one_letter_code
_entity_poly.pdbx_strand_id
1 'polypeptide(L)'
;MRALPVALCGVLVGFGVGFWAAPQVLAGLARSSLAQVNYRSREVVAGLGLVLGLGLLVWAAPLAVAARADPVRAGRAGLLAPSGLAVVVAGLAFCLLGLVDDLVEDPGANRGFRGHLRALAAGRLTGGGIKLLGGALAGLLVAGLATPDDRPAWTVLLGGVVVASAANTANLLDLRPGRCAKVFLPLWVAGCLFDPGGGAWSAGLAGAALATLPFDLREQGMLGDAGANALGAVAGTLLLAGPTWLLWAAAAGLLGLQLASERVSFTRVIEGNRVLRAADRLGRRGT
;
A
#
# COMPACT_ATOMS: atom_id res chain seq x y z
N MET A 1 -22.70 0.00 9.84
CA MET A 1 -22.52 1.32 10.50
C MET A 1 -21.68 1.29 11.80
N ARG A 2 -21.53 0.15 12.49
CA ARG A 2 -20.81 0.08 13.80
C ARG A 2 -19.29 0.09 13.69
N ALA A 3 -18.71 -0.24 12.53
CA ALA A 3 -17.26 -0.14 12.29
C ALA A 3 -16.76 1.31 12.07
N LEU A 4 -17.65 2.23 11.66
CA LEU A 4 -17.26 3.61 11.34
C LEU A 4 -16.63 4.37 12.52
N PRO A 5 -17.19 4.36 13.74
CA PRO A 5 -16.54 5.02 14.88
C PRO A 5 -15.15 4.44 15.18
N VAL A 6 -15.00 3.11 15.04
CA VAL A 6 -13.70 2.43 15.23
C VAL A 6 -12.69 2.89 14.18
N ALA A 7 -13.12 2.95 12.92
CA ALA A 7 -12.27 3.45 11.83
C ALA A 7 -11.87 4.92 12.05
N LEU A 8 -12.80 5.78 12.47
CA LEU A 8 -12.48 7.19 12.78
C LEU A 8 -11.46 7.31 13.92
N CYS A 9 -11.62 6.53 15.00
CA CYS A 9 -10.61 6.48 16.07
C CYS A 9 -9.26 6.02 15.53
N GLY A 10 -9.23 4.99 14.66
CA GLY A 10 -8.01 4.51 14.06
C GLY A 10 -7.32 5.54 13.18
N VAL A 11 -8.08 6.30 12.39
CA VAL A 11 -7.53 7.42 11.59
C VAL A 11 -6.93 8.49 12.50
N LEU A 12 -7.59 8.86 13.60
CA LEU A 12 -7.06 9.86 14.55
C LEU A 12 -5.79 9.37 15.23
N VAL A 13 -5.75 8.12 15.69
CA VAL A 13 -4.55 7.51 16.30
C VAL A 13 -3.41 7.45 15.29
N GLY A 14 -3.67 6.92 14.08
CA GLY A 14 -2.68 6.84 13.02
C GLY A 14 -2.16 8.21 12.59
N PHE A 15 -3.04 9.22 12.53
CA PHE A 15 -2.65 10.60 12.26
C PHE A 15 -1.71 11.15 13.35
N GLY A 16 -2.05 10.94 14.62
CA GLY A 16 -1.19 11.35 15.74
C GLY A 16 0.19 10.69 15.68
N VAL A 17 0.23 9.37 15.42
CA VAL A 17 1.48 8.62 15.24
C VAL A 17 2.27 9.17 14.05
N GLY A 18 1.62 9.37 12.92
CA GLY A 18 2.27 9.88 11.71
C GLY A 18 2.85 11.27 11.89
N PHE A 19 2.10 12.17 12.51
CA PHE A 19 2.53 13.53 12.80
C PHE A 19 3.74 13.57 13.74
N TRP A 20 3.74 12.72 14.77
CA TRP A 20 4.85 12.62 15.72
C TRP A 20 6.07 11.91 15.13
N ALA A 21 5.89 10.78 14.43
CA ALA A 21 6.98 9.92 14.01
C ALA A 21 7.67 10.41 12.72
N ALA A 22 6.94 11.04 11.78
CA ALA A 22 7.51 11.40 10.48
C ALA A 22 8.79 12.27 10.60
N PRO A 23 8.84 13.38 11.35
CA PRO A 23 10.06 14.17 11.43
C PRO A 23 11.22 13.41 12.06
N GLN A 24 10.95 12.52 13.02
CA GLN A 24 11.97 11.72 13.70
C GLN A 24 12.55 10.64 12.78
N VAL A 25 11.69 9.94 12.03
CA VAL A 25 12.12 8.93 11.04
C VAL A 25 12.93 9.60 9.94
N LEU A 26 12.50 10.73 9.41
CA LEU A 26 13.24 11.46 8.39
C LEU A 26 14.61 11.92 8.89
N ALA A 27 14.68 12.47 10.11
CA ALA A 27 15.95 12.88 10.71
C ALA A 27 16.88 11.69 11.00
N GLY A 28 16.34 10.59 11.51
CA GLY A 28 17.10 9.38 11.82
C GLY A 28 17.66 8.67 10.60
N LEU A 29 16.95 8.73 9.48
CA LEU A 29 17.33 8.04 8.22
C LEU A 29 18.06 8.94 7.21
N ALA A 30 18.28 10.20 7.51
CA ALA A 30 18.89 11.17 6.59
C ALA A 30 20.31 10.78 6.10
N ARG A 31 21.00 9.87 6.81
CA ARG A 31 22.33 9.38 6.47
C ARG A 31 22.37 7.87 6.16
N SER A 32 21.21 7.29 5.89
CA SER A 32 21.08 5.87 5.55
C SER A 32 21.01 5.65 4.04
N SER A 33 21.04 4.39 3.59
CA SER A 33 20.78 3.99 2.21
C SER A 33 19.36 4.31 1.72
N LEU A 34 18.46 4.71 2.62
CA LEU A 34 17.12 5.19 2.28
C LEU A 34 17.11 6.67 1.82
N ALA A 35 18.23 7.39 1.89
CA ALA A 35 18.38 8.69 1.25
C ALA A 35 18.58 8.48 -0.25
N GLN A 36 17.59 8.85 -1.05
CA GLN A 36 17.54 8.63 -2.50
C GLN A 36 17.33 9.93 -3.26
N VAL A 37 17.77 9.97 -4.53
CA VAL A 37 17.62 11.14 -5.39
C VAL A 37 16.23 11.15 -6.02
N ASN A 38 15.43 12.20 -5.73
CA ASN A 38 14.10 12.37 -6.30
C ASN A 38 14.14 12.85 -7.77
N TYR A 39 12.97 13.02 -8.38
CA TYR A 39 12.81 13.49 -9.77
C TYR A 39 13.35 14.92 -10.06
N ARG A 40 13.67 15.69 -9.02
CA ARG A 40 14.31 17.03 -9.11
C ARG A 40 15.80 16.98 -8.81
N SER A 41 16.39 15.81 -8.77
CA SER A 41 17.80 15.62 -8.39
C SER A 41 18.12 16.11 -6.97
N ARG A 42 17.13 16.07 -6.06
CA ARG A 42 17.30 16.38 -4.64
C ARG A 42 17.36 15.09 -3.86
N GLU A 43 18.26 15.04 -2.90
CA GLU A 43 18.31 13.93 -1.95
C GLU A 43 17.15 14.03 -0.95
N VAL A 44 16.34 12.99 -0.86
CA VAL A 44 15.19 12.86 0.05
C VAL A 44 15.15 11.46 0.65
N VAL A 45 14.62 11.33 1.86
CA VAL A 45 14.54 10.05 2.57
C VAL A 45 13.27 9.30 2.13
N ALA A 46 13.44 8.07 1.62
CA ALA A 46 12.36 7.13 1.33
C ALA A 46 11.97 6.35 2.60
N GLY A 47 11.53 7.05 3.64
CA GLY A 47 11.28 6.48 4.97
C GLY A 47 9.87 6.67 5.49
N LEU A 48 9.01 7.45 4.82
CA LEU A 48 7.64 7.70 5.30
C LEU A 48 6.78 6.42 5.30
N GLY A 49 7.12 5.43 4.47
CA GLY A 49 6.47 4.11 4.49
C GLY A 49 6.59 3.38 5.83
N LEU A 50 7.72 3.54 6.54
CA LEU A 50 7.90 2.97 7.88
C LEU A 50 6.94 3.60 8.89
N VAL A 51 6.65 4.89 8.74
CA VAL A 51 5.67 5.60 9.58
C VAL A 51 4.26 5.04 9.37
N LEU A 52 3.91 4.66 8.13
CA LEU A 52 2.64 4.02 7.81
C LEU A 52 2.51 2.65 8.50
N GLY A 53 3.56 1.84 8.42
CA GLY A 53 3.64 0.55 9.10
C GLY A 53 3.50 0.70 10.63
N LEU A 54 4.17 1.70 11.22
CA LEU A 54 4.04 2.02 12.64
C LEU A 54 2.61 2.43 13.00
N GLY A 55 1.99 3.31 12.22
CA GLY A 55 0.59 3.73 12.41
C GLY A 55 -0.39 2.56 12.37
N LEU A 56 -0.17 1.62 11.45
CA LEU A 56 -0.94 0.38 11.37
C LEU A 56 -0.78 -0.45 12.65
N LEU A 57 0.43 -0.68 13.12
CA LEU A 57 0.71 -1.50 14.31
C LEU A 57 0.19 -0.87 15.59
N VAL A 58 0.42 0.43 15.81
CA VAL A 58 -0.03 1.15 17.02
C VAL A 58 -1.55 1.13 17.13
N TRP A 59 -2.26 1.09 16.00
CA TRP A 59 -3.71 0.95 15.99
C TRP A 59 -4.17 -0.51 16.09
N ALA A 60 -3.63 -1.40 15.26
CA ALA A 60 -4.11 -2.77 15.15
C ALA A 60 -3.83 -3.63 16.39
N ALA A 61 -2.69 -3.43 17.06
CA ALA A 61 -2.33 -4.25 18.22
C ALA A 61 -3.30 -4.08 19.41
N PRO A 62 -3.60 -2.84 19.90
CA PRO A 62 -4.60 -2.68 20.94
C PRO A 62 -6.01 -3.05 20.49
N LEU A 63 -6.35 -2.86 19.21
CA LEU A 63 -7.64 -3.30 18.65
C LEU A 63 -7.77 -4.83 18.71
N ALA A 64 -6.70 -5.57 18.44
CA ALA A 64 -6.69 -7.03 18.58
C ALA A 64 -6.92 -7.48 20.02
N VAL A 65 -6.29 -6.83 21.00
CA VAL A 65 -6.52 -7.09 22.43
C VAL A 65 -7.95 -6.77 22.81
N ALA A 66 -8.48 -5.63 22.41
CA ALA A 66 -9.86 -5.24 22.70
C ALA A 66 -10.89 -6.19 22.08
N ALA A 67 -10.64 -6.65 20.84
CA ALA A 67 -11.52 -7.61 20.17
C ALA A 67 -11.55 -8.99 20.88
N ARG A 68 -10.43 -9.40 21.47
CA ARG A 68 -10.35 -10.62 22.29
C ARG A 68 -11.02 -10.45 23.66
N ALA A 69 -10.91 -9.27 24.27
CA ALA A 69 -11.48 -8.97 25.58
C ALA A 69 -13.02 -8.90 25.55
N ASP A 70 -13.60 -8.39 24.44
CA ASP A 70 -15.06 -8.31 24.25
C ASP A 70 -15.45 -8.79 22.84
N PRO A 71 -15.47 -10.13 22.61
CA PRO A 71 -15.79 -10.68 21.30
C PRO A 71 -17.23 -10.39 20.86
N VAL A 72 -18.15 -10.15 21.79
CA VAL A 72 -19.54 -9.81 21.46
C VAL A 72 -19.61 -8.42 20.80
N ARG A 73 -18.95 -7.43 21.39
CA ARG A 73 -18.86 -6.08 20.79
C ARG A 73 -18.07 -6.11 19.51
N ALA A 74 -16.93 -6.82 19.48
CA ALA A 74 -16.11 -6.96 18.30
C ALA A 74 -16.88 -7.59 17.13
N GLY A 75 -17.63 -8.67 17.37
CA GLY A 75 -18.48 -9.29 16.35
C GLY A 75 -19.59 -8.35 15.84
N ARG A 76 -20.24 -7.60 16.74
CA ARG A 76 -21.23 -6.58 16.35
C ARG A 76 -20.65 -5.44 15.54
N ALA A 77 -19.36 -5.15 15.69
CA ALA A 77 -18.64 -4.16 14.93
C ALA A 77 -17.99 -4.71 13.65
N GLY A 78 -18.13 -6.00 13.36
CA GLY A 78 -17.52 -6.65 12.19
C GLY A 78 -16.01 -6.84 12.31
N LEU A 79 -15.44 -6.70 13.50
CA LEU A 79 -13.99 -6.78 13.73
C LEU A 79 -13.43 -8.21 13.81
N LEU A 80 -14.32 -9.22 13.92
CA LEU A 80 -13.92 -10.64 13.96
C LEU A 80 -13.84 -11.27 12.57
N ALA A 81 -14.12 -10.52 11.51
CA ALA A 81 -13.96 -11.01 10.15
C ALA A 81 -12.46 -11.30 9.85
N PRO A 82 -12.15 -12.41 9.15
CA PRO A 82 -10.77 -12.77 8.78
C PRO A 82 -10.05 -11.66 7.99
N SER A 83 -10.80 -10.83 7.26
CA SER A 83 -10.28 -9.67 6.53
C SER A 83 -9.55 -8.67 7.42
N GLY A 84 -9.88 -8.56 8.71
CA GLY A 84 -9.17 -7.71 9.65
C GLY A 84 -7.69 -8.11 9.81
N LEU A 85 -7.42 -9.40 10.00
CA LEU A 85 -6.05 -9.91 10.03
C LEU A 85 -5.38 -9.78 8.65
N ALA A 86 -6.12 -10.06 7.58
CA ALA A 86 -5.61 -10.00 6.22
C ALA A 86 -5.09 -8.61 5.84
N VAL A 87 -5.81 -7.52 6.18
CA VAL A 87 -5.32 -6.15 5.88
C VAL A 87 -4.09 -5.77 6.69
N VAL A 88 -3.96 -6.27 7.94
CA VAL A 88 -2.75 -6.05 8.74
C VAL A 88 -1.56 -6.80 8.13
N VAL A 89 -1.76 -8.07 7.77
CA VAL A 89 -0.73 -8.88 7.08
C VAL A 89 -0.35 -8.23 5.74
N ALA A 90 -1.33 -7.77 4.94
CA ALA A 90 -1.08 -7.06 3.69
C ALA A 90 -0.21 -5.82 3.90
N GLY A 91 -0.62 -4.94 4.82
CA GLY A 91 0.12 -3.70 5.09
C GLY A 91 1.55 -3.97 5.54
N LEU A 92 1.77 -4.91 6.47
CA LEU A 92 3.10 -5.20 7.02
C LEU A 92 3.99 -5.99 6.05
N ALA A 93 3.46 -7.03 5.40
CA ALA A 93 4.23 -7.84 4.47
C ALA A 93 4.70 -7.02 3.26
N PHE A 94 3.80 -6.21 2.69
CA PHE A 94 4.16 -5.37 1.56
C PHE A 94 4.99 -4.15 1.94
N CYS A 95 4.86 -3.64 3.18
CA CYS A 95 5.80 -2.65 3.73
C CYS A 95 7.21 -3.25 3.83
N LEU A 96 7.35 -4.46 4.38
CA LEU A 96 8.64 -5.14 4.49
C LEU A 96 9.26 -5.45 3.12
N LEU A 97 8.48 -5.99 2.18
CA LEU A 97 8.96 -6.27 0.82
C LEU A 97 9.41 -4.99 0.10
N GLY A 98 8.67 -3.90 0.28
CA GLY A 98 9.06 -2.59 -0.26
C GLY A 98 10.31 -2.03 0.40
N LEU A 99 10.45 -2.19 1.72
CA LEU A 99 11.66 -1.78 2.44
C LEU A 99 12.89 -2.55 1.96
N VAL A 100 12.77 -3.86 1.71
CA VAL A 100 13.85 -4.65 1.12
C VAL A 100 14.23 -4.12 -0.25
N ASP A 101 13.26 -3.75 -1.08
CA ASP A 101 13.52 -3.16 -2.39
C ASP A 101 14.20 -1.78 -2.30
N ASP A 102 13.75 -0.92 -1.38
CA ASP A 102 14.36 0.39 -1.10
C ASP A 102 15.83 0.28 -0.59
N LEU A 103 16.19 -0.83 0.06
CA LEU A 103 17.53 -1.08 0.61
C LEU A 103 18.47 -1.80 -0.38
N VAL A 104 17.94 -2.57 -1.33
CA VAL A 104 18.73 -3.37 -2.25
C VAL A 104 18.99 -2.58 -3.54
N GLU A 105 20.21 -2.09 -3.68
CA GLU A 105 20.68 -1.57 -4.97
C GLU A 105 20.87 -2.72 -5.97
N ASP A 106 20.04 -2.78 -7.02
CA ASP A 106 20.24 -3.75 -8.11
C ASP A 106 21.17 -3.16 -9.19
N PRO A 107 22.41 -3.64 -9.33
CA PRO A 107 23.40 -3.07 -10.25
C PRO A 107 23.09 -3.27 -11.75
N GLY A 108 21.84 -3.42 -12.12
CA GLY A 108 21.38 -3.06 -13.47
C GLY A 108 21.47 -4.10 -14.60
N ALA A 109 21.86 -5.35 -14.34
CA ALA A 109 21.98 -6.36 -15.42
C ALA A 109 20.63 -7.03 -15.84
N ASN A 110 19.59 -6.97 -14.97
CA ASN A 110 18.31 -7.66 -15.21
C ASN A 110 17.12 -6.70 -15.09
N ARG A 111 17.10 -5.63 -15.89
CA ARG A 111 16.01 -4.66 -15.87
C ARG A 111 14.72 -5.23 -16.48
N GLY A 112 13.56 -4.92 -15.83
CA GLY A 112 12.22 -5.28 -16.28
C GLY A 112 11.77 -6.69 -15.91
N PHE A 113 10.45 -6.90 -15.94
CA PHE A 113 9.79 -8.14 -15.55
C PHE A 113 10.41 -9.41 -16.18
N ARG A 114 10.68 -9.36 -17.50
CA ARG A 114 11.28 -10.50 -18.24
C ARG A 114 12.70 -10.83 -17.79
N GLY A 115 13.48 -9.82 -17.39
CA GLY A 115 14.85 -10.01 -16.90
C GLY A 115 14.87 -10.75 -15.57
N HIS A 116 14.02 -10.33 -14.63
CA HIS A 116 13.88 -10.96 -13.30
C HIS A 116 13.33 -12.39 -13.42
N LEU A 117 12.33 -12.62 -14.28
CA LEU A 117 11.77 -13.96 -14.50
C LEU A 117 12.82 -14.92 -15.11
N ARG A 118 13.64 -14.45 -16.06
CA ARG A 118 14.73 -15.25 -16.63
C ARG A 118 15.82 -15.56 -15.59
N ALA A 119 16.16 -14.60 -14.74
CA ALA A 119 17.14 -14.82 -13.65
C ALA A 119 16.61 -15.86 -12.66
N LEU A 120 15.32 -15.77 -12.28
CA LEU A 120 14.65 -16.73 -11.40
C LEU A 120 14.63 -18.14 -12.02
N ALA A 121 14.30 -18.28 -13.31
CA ALA A 121 14.32 -19.55 -14.03
C ALA A 121 15.75 -20.15 -14.11
N ALA A 122 16.79 -19.30 -14.03
CA ALA A 122 18.18 -19.71 -13.94
C ALA A 122 18.67 -19.95 -12.49
N GLY A 123 17.75 -20.01 -11.50
CA GLY A 123 18.06 -20.24 -10.09
C GLY A 123 18.74 -19.04 -9.39
N ARG A 124 18.69 -17.85 -9.99
CA ARG A 124 19.27 -16.62 -9.42
C ARG A 124 18.18 -15.70 -8.92
N LEU A 125 18.22 -15.37 -7.62
CA LEU A 125 17.29 -14.46 -6.99
C LEU A 125 17.88 -13.03 -7.03
N THR A 126 17.20 -12.14 -7.77
CA THR A 126 17.53 -10.71 -7.87
C THR A 126 16.62 -9.90 -6.95
N GLY A 127 16.94 -8.63 -6.65
CA GLY A 127 16.06 -7.75 -5.87
C GLY A 127 14.64 -7.71 -6.43
N GLY A 128 14.48 -7.43 -7.73
CA GLY A 128 13.18 -7.49 -8.40
C GLY A 128 12.55 -8.90 -8.44
N GLY A 129 13.35 -9.96 -8.42
CA GLY A 129 12.87 -11.34 -8.27
C GLY A 129 12.28 -11.63 -6.88
N ILE A 130 12.91 -11.10 -5.81
CA ILE A 130 12.37 -11.16 -4.44
C ILE A 130 11.04 -10.42 -4.38
N LYS A 131 10.96 -9.22 -4.94
CA LYS A 131 9.72 -8.42 -5.00
C LYS A 131 8.60 -9.15 -5.75
N LEU A 132 8.93 -9.74 -6.91
CA LEU A 132 7.95 -10.46 -7.71
C LEU A 132 7.42 -11.72 -7.00
N LEU A 133 8.32 -12.60 -6.55
CA LEU A 133 7.96 -13.84 -5.88
C LEU A 133 7.34 -13.57 -4.50
N GLY A 134 7.96 -12.71 -3.71
CA GLY A 134 7.47 -12.32 -2.39
C GLY A 134 6.10 -11.65 -2.48
N GLY A 135 5.90 -10.72 -3.43
CA GLY A 135 4.63 -10.07 -3.68
C GLY A 135 3.53 -11.04 -4.12
N ALA A 136 3.85 -12.00 -4.99
CA ALA A 136 2.89 -13.02 -5.42
C ALA A 136 2.47 -13.94 -4.25
N LEU A 137 3.43 -14.42 -3.46
CA LEU A 137 3.17 -15.29 -2.30
C LEU A 137 2.44 -14.55 -1.18
N ALA A 138 2.86 -13.31 -0.87
CA ALA A 138 2.19 -12.48 0.12
C ALA A 138 0.76 -12.13 -0.33
N GLY A 139 0.56 -11.79 -1.60
CA GLY A 139 -0.77 -11.55 -2.16
C GLY A 139 -1.68 -12.78 -2.08
N LEU A 140 -1.14 -13.96 -2.38
CA LEU A 140 -1.88 -15.22 -2.26
C LEU A 140 -2.24 -15.54 -0.81
N LEU A 141 -1.30 -15.37 0.13
CA LEU A 141 -1.54 -15.55 1.56
C LEU A 141 -2.64 -14.61 2.06
N VAL A 142 -2.54 -13.33 1.73
CA VAL A 142 -3.53 -12.31 2.09
C VAL A 142 -4.91 -12.65 1.51
N ALA A 143 -4.97 -13.08 0.25
CA ALA A 143 -6.21 -13.49 -0.38
C ALA A 143 -6.81 -14.74 0.27
N GLY A 144 -5.97 -15.71 0.66
CA GLY A 144 -6.41 -16.88 1.41
C GLY A 144 -7.01 -16.54 2.79
N LEU A 145 -6.51 -15.48 3.42
CA LEU A 145 -7.04 -14.99 4.70
C LEU A 145 -8.31 -14.13 4.54
N ALA A 146 -8.42 -13.37 3.43
CA ALA A 146 -9.48 -12.36 3.26
C ALA A 146 -10.69 -12.87 2.47
N THR A 147 -10.52 -13.88 1.60
CA THR A 147 -11.60 -14.37 0.76
C THR A 147 -12.63 -15.12 1.62
N PRO A 148 -13.92 -14.77 1.51
CA PRO A 148 -14.97 -15.47 2.23
C PRO A 148 -15.03 -16.97 1.91
N ASP A 149 -15.32 -17.81 2.92
CA ASP A 149 -15.30 -19.28 2.83
C ASP A 149 -16.35 -19.85 1.85
N ASP A 150 -17.41 -19.10 1.57
CA ASP A 150 -18.46 -19.48 0.61
C ASP A 150 -18.06 -19.30 -0.86
N ARG A 151 -16.86 -18.76 -1.12
CA ARG A 151 -16.36 -18.53 -2.48
C ARG A 151 -15.53 -19.69 -3.00
N PRO A 152 -15.58 -19.96 -4.32
CA PRO A 152 -14.73 -20.97 -4.95
C PRO A 152 -13.24 -20.68 -4.77
N ALA A 153 -12.41 -21.70 -4.60
CA ALA A 153 -10.97 -21.58 -4.36
C ALA A 153 -10.22 -20.76 -5.43
N TRP A 154 -10.67 -20.73 -6.66
CA TRP A 154 -10.06 -19.90 -7.71
C TRP A 154 -10.15 -18.38 -7.43
N THR A 155 -11.12 -17.94 -6.61
CA THR A 155 -11.24 -16.54 -6.20
C THR A 155 -10.07 -16.11 -5.31
N VAL A 156 -9.44 -17.02 -4.59
CA VAL A 156 -8.21 -16.78 -3.82
C VAL A 156 -7.05 -16.46 -4.78
N LEU A 157 -6.91 -17.23 -5.86
CA LEU A 157 -5.88 -16.94 -6.87
C LEU A 157 -6.10 -15.58 -7.53
N LEU A 158 -7.34 -15.28 -7.90
CA LEU A 158 -7.69 -13.98 -8.47
C LEU A 158 -7.45 -12.83 -7.46
N GLY A 159 -7.81 -13.05 -6.19
CA GLY A 159 -7.56 -12.12 -5.10
C GLY A 159 -6.08 -11.85 -4.88
N GLY A 160 -5.25 -12.90 -4.93
CA GLY A 160 -3.79 -12.77 -4.86
C GLY A 160 -3.23 -11.88 -5.97
N VAL A 161 -3.72 -12.07 -7.20
CA VAL A 161 -3.38 -11.20 -8.34
C VAL A 161 -3.82 -9.75 -8.07
N VAL A 162 -5.03 -9.52 -7.57
CA VAL A 162 -5.52 -8.18 -7.24
C VAL A 162 -4.63 -7.49 -6.21
N VAL A 163 -4.33 -8.17 -5.08
CA VAL A 163 -3.51 -7.59 -3.99
C VAL A 163 -2.10 -7.26 -4.47
N ALA A 164 -1.41 -8.22 -5.10
CA ALA A 164 -0.05 -8.01 -5.60
C ALA A 164 0.01 -6.93 -6.69
N SER A 165 -0.96 -6.94 -7.61
CA SER A 165 -1.03 -5.94 -8.68
C SER A 165 -1.39 -4.54 -8.15
N ALA A 166 -2.24 -4.43 -7.13
CA ALA A 166 -2.56 -3.17 -6.49
C ALA A 166 -1.33 -2.57 -5.80
N ALA A 167 -0.55 -3.38 -5.07
CA ALA A 167 0.71 -2.97 -4.47
C ALA A 167 1.68 -2.42 -5.52
N ASN A 168 1.93 -3.17 -6.59
CA ASN A 168 2.82 -2.74 -7.65
C ASN A 168 2.31 -1.48 -8.39
N THR A 169 0.99 -1.36 -8.62
CA THR A 169 0.42 -0.17 -9.26
C THR A 169 0.57 1.08 -8.38
N ALA A 170 0.40 0.94 -7.06
CA ALA A 170 0.63 2.03 -6.12
C ALA A 170 2.10 2.51 -6.16
N ASN A 171 3.05 1.57 -6.25
CA ASN A 171 4.46 1.89 -6.43
C ASN A 171 4.73 2.62 -7.76
N LEU A 172 4.13 2.19 -8.86
CA LEU A 172 4.23 2.89 -10.15
C LEU A 172 3.67 4.34 -10.10
N LEU A 173 2.80 4.64 -9.14
CA LEU A 173 2.26 5.99 -8.92
C LEU A 173 3.17 6.84 -8.04
N ASP A 174 4.04 6.27 -7.21
CA ASP A 174 4.90 7.00 -6.25
C ASP A 174 6.12 7.70 -6.88
N LEU A 175 6.01 8.06 -8.16
CA LEU A 175 7.03 8.80 -8.90
C LEU A 175 6.94 10.33 -8.73
N ARG A 176 5.94 10.83 -8.03
CA ARG A 176 5.72 12.26 -7.79
C ARG A 176 5.09 12.49 -6.42
N PRO A 177 5.44 13.59 -5.74
CA PRO A 177 5.02 13.87 -4.37
C PRO A 177 3.51 13.81 -4.18
N GLY A 178 3.05 13.07 -3.20
CA GLY A 178 1.66 12.94 -2.78
C GLY A 178 0.75 12.17 -3.73
N ARG A 179 1.23 11.69 -4.89
CA ARG A 179 0.39 11.03 -5.89
C ARG A 179 -0.18 9.72 -5.35
N CYS A 180 0.67 8.87 -4.77
CA CYS A 180 0.25 7.58 -4.24
C CYS A 180 -0.81 7.75 -3.13
N ALA A 181 -0.57 8.60 -2.13
CA ALA A 181 -1.51 8.84 -1.04
C ALA A 181 -2.84 9.45 -1.51
N LYS A 182 -2.81 10.37 -2.49
CA LYS A 182 -4.03 10.98 -3.06
C LYS A 182 -4.91 9.97 -3.80
N VAL A 183 -4.32 8.93 -4.38
CA VAL A 183 -5.08 7.83 -5.01
C VAL A 183 -5.54 6.83 -3.97
N PHE A 184 -4.67 6.47 -3.03
CA PHE A 184 -4.99 5.49 -2.00
C PHE A 184 -6.13 5.93 -1.09
N LEU A 185 -6.11 7.16 -0.56
CA LEU A 185 -7.07 7.58 0.45
C LEU A 185 -8.53 7.49 -0.02
N PRO A 186 -8.91 7.98 -1.22
CA PRO A 186 -10.25 7.76 -1.75
C PRO A 186 -10.58 6.28 -1.99
N LEU A 187 -9.61 5.48 -2.47
CA LEU A 187 -9.81 4.04 -2.68
C LEU A 187 -9.99 3.30 -1.35
N TRP A 188 -9.28 3.69 -0.30
CA TRP A 188 -9.48 3.14 1.04
C TRP A 188 -10.89 3.44 1.57
N VAL A 189 -11.36 4.68 1.42
CA VAL A 189 -12.75 5.05 1.78
C VAL A 189 -13.76 4.22 0.99
N ALA A 190 -13.57 4.06 -0.32
CA ALA A 190 -14.43 3.22 -1.15
C ALA A 190 -14.36 1.74 -0.74
N GLY A 191 -13.17 1.23 -0.42
CA GLY A 191 -12.95 -0.13 0.07
C GLY A 191 -13.66 -0.42 1.39
N CYS A 192 -13.75 0.56 2.29
CA CYS A 192 -14.51 0.44 3.54
C CYS A 192 -16.02 0.21 3.32
N LEU A 193 -16.56 0.52 2.13
CA LEU A 193 -17.96 0.21 1.80
C LEU A 193 -18.16 -1.30 1.55
N PHE A 194 -17.15 -1.99 1.05
CA PHE A 194 -17.18 -3.44 0.82
C PHE A 194 -16.73 -4.22 2.05
N ASP A 195 -15.72 -3.71 2.77
CA ASP A 195 -15.16 -4.31 3.97
C ASP A 195 -15.02 -3.28 5.11
N PRO A 196 -16.11 -2.98 5.82
CA PRO A 196 -16.04 -2.05 6.96
C PRO A 196 -15.13 -2.53 8.10
N GLY A 197 -15.04 -3.86 8.29
CA GLY A 197 -14.16 -4.48 9.30
C GLY A 197 -12.67 -4.28 8.94
N GLY A 198 -12.28 -4.68 7.74
CA GLY A 198 -10.92 -4.46 7.24
C GLY A 198 -10.56 -2.97 7.18
N GLY A 199 -11.52 -2.11 6.82
CA GLY A 199 -11.35 -0.66 6.89
C GLY A 199 -11.05 -0.16 8.30
N ALA A 200 -11.75 -0.67 9.32
CA ALA A 200 -11.48 -0.33 10.72
C ALA A 200 -10.09 -0.81 11.17
N TRP A 201 -9.66 -2.01 10.77
CA TRP A 201 -8.33 -2.54 11.09
C TRP A 201 -7.19 -1.76 10.42
N SER A 202 -7.38 -1.31 9.18
CA SER A 202 -6.38 -0.55 8.42
C SER A 202 -6.42 0.97 8.66
N ALA A 203 -7.31 1.46 9.52
CA ALA A 203 -7.53 2.88 9.73
C ALA A 203 -6.30 3.63 10.26
N GLY A 204 -5.47 2.97 11.08
CA GLY A 204 -4.20 3.53 11.56
C GLY A 204 -3.22 3.83 10.43
N LEU A 205 -3.14 2.96 9.41
CA LEU A 205 -2.34 3.19 8.21
C LEU A 205 -2.87 4.38 7.40
N ALA A 206 -4.20 4.48 7.22
CA ALA A 206 -4.82 5.59 6.50
C ALA A 206 -4.58 6.94 7.23
N GLY A 207 -4.69 6.95 8.56
CA GLY A 207 -4.37 8.12 9.38
C GLY A 207 -2.91 8.56 9.27
N ALA A 208 -1.98 7.61 9.32
CA ALA A 208 -0.56 7.88 9.14
C ALA A 208 -0.26 8.40 7.72
N ALA A 209 -0.93 7.86 6.68
CA ALA A 209 -0.81 8.37 5.32
C ALA A 209 -1.29 9.82 5.18
N LEU A 210 -2.39 10.19 5.87
CA LEU A 210 -2.86 11.57 5.93
C LEU A 210 -1.84 12.50 6.60
N ALA A 211 -1.23 12.06 7.71
CA ALA A 211 -0.26 12.84 8.46
C ALA A 211 1.08 13.01 7.72
N THR A 212 1.51 12.00 6.97
CA THR A 212 2.77 12.03 6.19
C THR A 212 2.63 12.77 4.87
N LEU A 213 1.42 12.92 4.33
CA LEU A 213 1.16 13.59 3.05
C LEU A 213 1.77 15.01 2.94
N PRO A 214 1.70 15.89 3.96
CA PRO A 214 2.35 17.20 3.89
C PRO A 214 3.88 17.15 3.77
N PHE A 215 4.54 16.14 4.34
CA PHE A 215 5.98 15.95 4.23
C PHE A 215 6.37 15.51 2.82
N ASP A 216 5.62 14.57 2.25
CA ASP A 216 5.79 14.10 0.88
C ASP A 216 5.52 15.24 -0.13
N LEU A 217 4.40 15.97 -0.02
CA LEU A 217 4.06 17.10 -0.88
C LEU A 217 5.11 18.22 -0.87
N ARG A 218 5.85 18.36 0.22
CA ARG A 218 6.93 19.35 0.39
C ARG A 218 8.31 18.80 0.02
N GLU A 219 8.38 17.56 -0.46
CA GLU A 219 9.63 16.87 -0.77
C GLU A 219 10.61 16.82 0.42
N GLN A 220 10.08 16.74 1.64
CA GLN A 220 10.85 16.56 2.88
C GLN A 220 11.19 15.07 3.11
N GLY A 221 10.43 14.17 2.49
CA GLY A 221 10.60 12.74 2.46
C GLY A 221 9.69 12.14 1.40
N MET A 222 9.84 10.85 1.15
CA MET A 222 9.03 10.06 0.20
C MET A 222 8.45 8.85 0.92
N LEU A 223 7.32 8.32 0.41
CA LEU A 223 6.76 7.05 0.88
C LEU A 223 7.76 5.91 0.66
N GLY A 224 8.42 5.91 -0.48
CA GLY A 224 9.24 4.80 -0.94
C GLY A 224 8.42 3.56 -1.28
N ASP A 225 9.10 2.52 -1.73
CA ASP A 225 8.48 1.24 -2.06
C ASP A 225 7.78 0.63 -0.83
N ALA A 226 8.35 0.82 0.37
CA ALA A 226 7.75 0.38 1.63
C ALA A 226 6.34 0.95 1.84
N GLY A 227 6.15 2.25 1.64
CA GLY A 227 4.86 2.90 1.83
C GLY A 227 3.89 2.65 0.70
N ALA A 228 4.33 2.81 -0.53
CA ALA A 228 3.49 2.65 -1.71
C ALA A 228 2.92 1.24 -1.83
N ASN A 229 3.76 0.20 -1.67
CA ASN A 229 3.32 -1.19 -1.72
C ASN A 229 2.32 -1.52 -0.60
N ALA A 230 2.55 -1.03 0.64
CA ALA A 230 1.63 -1.23 1.75
C ALA A 230 0.25 -0.61 1.49
N LEU A 231 0.21 0.64 0.99
CA LEU A 231 -1.03 1.33 0.63
C LEU A 231 -1.80 0.55 -0.45
N GLY A 232 -1.12 0.16 -1.52
CA GLY A 232 -1.72 -0.59 -2.61
C GLY A 232 -2.26 -1.95 -2.17
N ALA A 233 -1.48 -2.72 -1.39
CA ALA A 233 -1.88 -4.03 -0.89
C ALA A 233 -3.12 -3.95 0.01
N VAL A 234 -3.17 -2.98 0.93
CA VAL A 234 -4.35 -2.77 1.79
C VAL A 234 -5.57 -2.40 0.94
N ALA A 235 -5.44 -1.47 -0.03
CA ALA A 235 -6.55 -1.12 -0.91
C ALA A 235 -7.05 -2.33 -1.72
N GLY A 236 -6.13 -3.14 -2.27
CA GLY A 236 -6.46 -4.38 -2.98
C GLY A 236 -7.17 -5.39 -2.09
N THR A 237 -6.74 -5.54 -0.82
CA THR A 237 -7.33 -6.47 0.14
C THR A 237 -8.77 -6.10 0.48
N LEU A 238 -9.08 -4.82 0.67
CA LEU A 238 -10.44 -4.35 0.95
C LEU A 238 -11.42 -4.67 -0.19
N LEU A 239 -10.96 -4.79 -1.44
CA LEU A 239 -11.80 -5.17 -2.57
C LEU A 239 -12.22 -6.64 -2.54
N LEU A 240 -11.50 -7.52 -1.81
CA LEU A 240 -11.77 -8.96 -1.80
C LEU A 240 -13.13 -9.31 -1.19
N ALA A 241 -13.67 -8.46 -0.32
CA ALA A 241 -15.04 -8.59 0.20
C ALA A 241 -16.12 -8.13 -0.80
N GLY A 242 -15.74 -7.45 -1.88
CA GLY A 242 -16.65 -6.98 -2.92
C GLY A 242 -17.20 -8.12 -3.82
N PRO A 243 -18.14 -7.86 -4.70
CA PRO A 243 -18.70 -8.89 -5.60
C PRO A 243 -17.65 -9.41 -6.59
N THR A 244 -17.80 -10.66 -7.04
CA THR A 244 -16.82 -11.34 -7.91
C THR A 244 -16.51 -10.59 -9.22
N TRP A 245 -17.49 -9.91 -9.80
CA TRP A 245 -17.25 -9.10 -11.01
C TRP A 245 -16.28 -7.95 -10.75
N LEU A 246 -16.29 -7.38 -9.52
CA LEU A 246 -15.35 -6.31 -9.12
C LEU A 246 -13.92 -6.84 -9.07
N LEU A 247 -13.71 -8.08 -8.60
CA LEU A 247 -12.39 -8.71 -8.58
C LEU A 247 -11.84 -8.90 -9.99
N TRP A 248 -12.69 -9.35 -10.93
CA TRP A 248 -12.30 -9.46 -12.34
C TRP A 248 -11.98 -8.09 -12.97
N ALA A 249 -12.82 -7.08 -12.72
CA ALA A 249 -12.59 -5.74 -13.20
C ALA A 249 -11.29 -5.14 -12.61
N ALA A 250 -11.06 -5.32 -11.31
CA ALA A 250 -9.85 -4.88 -10.64
C ALA A 250 -8.61 -5.58 -11.18
N ALA A 251 -8.64 -6.90 -11.31
CA ALA A 251 -7.52 -7.67 -11.89
C ALA A 251 -7.20 -7.21 -13.32
N ALA A 252 -8.21 -7.14 -14.18
CA ALA A 252 -8.04 -6.70 -15.56
C ALA A 252 -7.51 -5.27 -15.65
N GLY A 253 -8.06 -4.34 -14.86
CA GLY A 253 -7.63 -2.94 -14.82
C GLY A 253 -6.20 -2.79 -14.31
N LEU A 254 -5.86 -3.43 -13.18
CA LEU A 254 -4.53 -3.36 -12.59
C LEU A 254 -3.46 -3.99 -13.49
N LEU A 255 -3.72 -5.17 -14.05
CA LEU A 255 -2.81 -5.82 -15.01
C LEU A 255 -2.68 -4.98 -16.29
N GLY A 256 -3.79 -4.43 -16.78
CA GLY A 256 -3.79 -3.50 -17.92
C GLY A 256 -2.92 -2.27 -17.67
N LEU A 257 -3.00 -1.66 -16.47
CA LEU A 257 -2.14 -0.54 -16.08
C LEU A 257 -0.67 -0.95 -16.02
N GLN A 258 -0.34 -2.11 -15.50
CA GLN A 258 1.05 -2.60 -15.45
C GLN A 258 1.61 -2.84 -16.86
N LEU A 259 0.85 -3.50 -17.74
CA LEU A 259 1.25 -3.70 -19.13
C LEU A 259 1.40 -2.37 -19.88
N ALA A 260 0.50 -1.42 -19.63
CA ALA A 260 0.59 -0.08 -20.20
C ALA A 260 1.82 0.66 -19.71
N SER A 261 2.21 0.53 -18.44
CA SER A 261 3.38 1.19 -17.85
C SER A 261 4.71 0.81 -18.49
N GLU A 262 4.80 -0.39 -19.08
CA GLU A 262 6.00 -0.82 -19.84
C GLU A 262 6.18 -0.03 -21.14
N ARG A 263 5.11 0.57 -21.69
CA ARG A 263 5.12 1.29 -22.96
C ARG A 263 4.87 2.79 -22.80
N VAL A 264 4.13 3.17 -21.76
CA VAL A 264 3.66 4.55 -21.57
C VAL A 264 3.99 5.01 -20.16
N SER A 265 4.66 6.16 -20.04
CA SER A 265 4.91 6.79 -18.74
C SER A 265 3.62 7.37 -18.14
N PHE A 266 3.21 6.92 -16.96
CA PHE A 266 2.07 7.48 -16.24
C PHE A 266 2.21 8.98 -15.99
N THR A 267 3.42 9.45 -15.70
CA THR A 267 3.70 10.88 -15.53
C THR A 267 3.36 11.64 -16.81
N ARG A 268 3.73 11.14 -18.00
CA ARG A 268 3.42 11.80 -19.28
C ARG A 268 1.90 11.83 -19.53
N VAL A 269 1.18 10.74 -19.24
CA VAL A 269 -0.29 10.69 -19.39
C VAL A 269 -0.98 11.70 -18.47
N ILE A 270 -0.56 11.74 -17.18
CA ILE A 270 -1.11 12.64 -16.18
C ILE A 270 -0.83 14.11 -16.58
N GLU A 271 0.39 14.42 -17.00
CA GLU A 271 0.76 15.77 -17.43
C GLU A 271 0.04 16.21 -18.72
N GLY A 272 -0.29 15.28 -19.59
CA GLY A 272 -1.05 15.54 -20.82
C GLY A 272 -2.54 15.83 -20.60
N ASN A 273 -3.12 15.40 -19.49
CA ASN A 273 -4.54 15.62 -19.17
C ASN A 273 -4.71 16.75 -18.15
N ARG A 274 -5.52 17.76 -18.46
CA ARG A 274 -5.71 18.95 -17.60
C ARG A 274 -6.25 18.61 -16.21
N VAL A 275 -7.22 17.70 -16.12
CA VAL A 275 -7.87 17.30 -14.85
C VAL A 275 -6.92 16.50 -14.00
N LEU A 276 -6.29 15.47 -14.58
CA LEU A 276 -5.32 14.64 -13.87
C LEU A 276 -4.13 15.47 -13.39
N ARG A 277 -3.63 16.38 -14.22
CA ARG A 277 -2.55 17.28 -13.86
C ARG A 277 -2.92 18.21 -12.71
N ALA A 278 -4.13 18.78 -12.71
CA ALA A 278 -4.61 19.62 -11.62
C ALA A 278 -4.69 18.85 -10.30
N ALA A 279 -5.26 17.65 -10.32
CA ALA A 279 -5.33 16.77 -9.15
C ALA A 279 -3.92 16.34 -8.66
N ASP A 280 -3.03 16.01 -9.58
CA ASP A 280 -1.66 15.61 -9.28
C ASP A 280 -0.86 16.75 -8.62
N ARG A 281 -1.03 18.00 -9.08
CA ARG A 281 -0.36 19.18 -8.54
C ARG A 281 -0.96 19.72 -7.25
N LEU A 282 -2.16 19.30 -6.88
CA LEU A 282 -2.84 19.79 -5.67
C LEU A 282 -1.95 19.64 -4.44
N GLY A 283 -1.70 20.76 -3.74
CA GLY A 283 -0.91 20.79 -2.50
C GLY A 283 0.61 20.73 -2.67
N ARG A 284 1.16 20.56 -3.88
CA ARG A 284 2.61 20.63 -4.11
C ARG A 284 3.12 22.07 -4.02
N ARG A 285 4.31 22.25 -3.44
CA ARG A 285 4.99 23.55 -3.43
C ARG A 285 5.72 23.79 -4.75
N GLY A 286 5.50 24.96 -5.37
CA GLY A 286 6.35 25.50 -6.44
C GLY A 286 6.43 24.66 -7.70
N THR A 287 5.30 24.48 -8.40
CA THR A 287 5.27 24.10 -9.83
C THR A 287 5.09 25.32 -10.67
#